data_9877ed79524e91f6a911e14f64389be4
#
_entry.id   9877ed79524e91f6a911e14f64389be4
#
_cell.length_a   1.000
_cell.length_b   1.000
_cell.length_c   1.000
_cell.angle_alpha   90.00
_cell.angle_beta   90.00
_cell.angle_gamma   90.00
#
_symmetry.space_group_name_H-M   'P 1'
#
loop_
_entity.id
_entity.type
_entity.pdbx_description
1 polymer ?
#
loop_
_entity_poly.entity_id
_entity_poly.type
_entity_poly.pdbx_seq_one_letter_code
_entity_poly.pdbx_strand_id
1 'polypeptide(L)'
;MDKGAQSYRRFLDGDDDALGEIVDMYREGLILFIYRYVENLADAEDLAEDVFVELIVNPERYGFRSSLKTYIFTLGRNKAVDFVRKQSKIRPVQDPEERLAELADLHTLESHIIRGEENRRLYEALDSIKEDYRTALHLVYLEELSYKEAAGVMKKTPKQLENLVGRGKKAVRELMGEEGI
;
A
#
# COMPACT_ATOMS: atom_id res chain seq x y z
N MET A 1 -12.27 -9.12 -16.24
CA MET A 1 -12.17 -9.56 -14.82
C MET A 1 -10.70 -9.52 -14.48
N ASP A 2 -10.30 -8.93 -13.37
CA ASP A 2 -8.90 -8.83 -13.01
C ASP A 2 -8.30 -10.21 -12.67
N LYS A 3 -6.98 -10.35 -12.83
CA LYS A 3 -6.27 -11.61 -12.65
C LYS A 3 -6.41 -12.12 -11.19
N GLY A 4 -6.35 -11.23 -10.21
CA GLY A 4 -6.48 -11.59 -8.81
C GLY A 4 -7.88 -12.14 -8.48
N ALA A 5 -8.95 -11.54 -9.04
CA ALA A 5 -10.30 -12.05 -8.85
C ALA A 5 -10.51 -13.42 -9.51
N GLN A 6 -9.77 -13.73 -10.59
CA GLN A 6 -9.77 -15.07 -11.19
C GLN A 6 -9.09 -16.10 -10.29
N SER A 7 -7.88 -15.79 -9.79
CA SER A 7 -7.17 -16.66 -8.84
C SER A 7 -8.00 -16.87 -7.57
N TYR A 8 -8.67 -15.83 -7.07
CA TYR A 8 -9.50 -15.97 -5.88
C TYR A 8 -10.73 -16.87 -6.09
N ARG A 9 -11.34 -16.85 -7.27
CA ARG A 9 -12.41 -17.83 -7.61
C ARG A 9 -11.89 -19.26 -7.62
N ARG A 10 -10.73 -19.51 -8.25
CA ARG A 10 -10.09 -20.82 -8.25
C ARG A 10 -9.83 -21.30 -6.82
N PHE A 11 -9.33 -20.43 -5.96
CA PHE A 11 -9.15 -20.74 -4.54
C PHE A 11 -10.48 -21.15 -3.87
N LEU A 12 -11.57 -20.42 -4.09
CA LEU A 12 -12.89 -20.74 -3.55
C LEU A 12 -13.45 -22.07 -4.11
N ASP A 13 -13.04 -22.45 -5.31
CA ASP A 13 -13.40 -23.73 -5.95
C ASP A 13 -12.49 -24.90 -5.50
N GLY A 14 -11.55 -24.66 -4.56
CA GLY A 14 -10.70 -25.67 -3.94
C GLY A 14 -9.29 -25.80 -4.53
N ASP A 15 -8.84 -24.83 -5.33
CA ASP A 15 -7.46 -24.75 -5.82
C ASP A 15 -6.58 -23.96 -4.83
N ASP A 16 -5.93 -24.67 -3.92
CA ASP A 16 -5.09 -24.05 -2.87
C ASP A 16 -3.87 -23.29 -3.45
N ASP A 17 -3.35 -23.69 -4.61
CA ASP A 17 -2.21 -23.03 -5.27
C ASP A 17 -2.58 -21.60 -5.70
N ALA A 18 -3.86 -21.36 -6.00
CA ALA A 18 -4.34 -20.05 -6.39
C ALA A 18 -4.23 -18.99 -5.26
N LEU A 19 -4.22 -19.42 -3.99
CA LEU A 19 -3.94 -18.52 -2.86
C LEU A 19 -2.49 -18.04 -2.89
N GLY A 20 -1.53 -18.93 -3.17
CA GLY A 20 -0.12 -18.57 -3.36
C GLY A 20 0.06 -17.51 -4.45
N GLU A 21 -0.63 -17.67 -5.59
CA GLU A 21 -0.61 -16.66 -6.67
C GLU A 21 -1.10 -15.28 -6.20
N ILE A 22 -2.12 -15.23 -5.33
CA ILE A 22 -2.66 -13.97 -4.78
C ILE A 22 -1.64 -13.32 -3.85
N VAL A 23 -1.02 -14.11 -2.98
CA VAL A 23 0.03 -13.62 -2.07
C VAL A 23 1.21 -13.06 -2.88
N ASP A 24 1.70 -13.81 -3.86
CA ASP A 24 2.80 -13.38 -4.73
C ASP A 24 2.49 -12.08 -5.50
N MET A 25 1.23 -11.90 -5.94
CA MET A 25 0.82 -10.70 -6.67
C MET A 25 0.75 -9.44 -5.80
N TYR A 26 0.40 -9.57 -4.52
CA TYR A 26 0.00 -8.38 -3.76
C TYR A 26 0.78 -8.16 -2.47
N ARG A 27 1.53 -9.16 -1.95
CA ARG A 27 2.17 -9.09 -0.63
C ARG A 27 3.14 -7.92 -0.51
N GLU A 28 4.07 -7.78 -1.42
CA GLU A 28 5.12 -6.75 -1.35
C GLU A 28 4.52 -5.34 -1.43
N GLY A 29 3.66 -5.09 -2.43
CA GLY A 29 2.98 -3.81 -2.56
C GLY A 29 2.11 -3.47 -1.36
N LEU A 30 1.42 -4.46 -0.78
CA LEU A 30 0.58 -4.28 0.40
C LEU A 30 1.41 -3.95 1.64
N ILE A 31 2.55 -4.63 1.87
CA ILE A 31 3.47 -4.33 2.98
C ILE A 31 3.98 -2.89 2.87
N LEU A 32 4.48 -2.48 1.70
CA LEU A 32 4.94 -1.11 1.48
C LEU A 32 3.84 -0.07 1.70
N PHE A 33 2.63 -0.38 1.25
CA PHE A 33 1.46 0.48 1.45
C PHE A 33 1.12 0.64 2.93
N ILE A 34 1.07 -0.46 3.68
CA ILE A 34 0.77 -0.46 5.12
C ILE A 34 1.89 0.22 5.91
N TYR A 35 3.17 -0.05 5.55
CA TYR A 35 4.33 0.56 6.21
C TYR A 35 4.24 2.09 6.24
N ARG A 36 3.73 2.72 5.18
CA ARG A 36 3.57 4.18 5.11
C ARG A 36 2.62 4.76 6.16
N TYR A 37 1.79 3.92 6.77
CA TYR A 37 0.92 4.29 7.89
C TYR A 37 1.54 3.98 9.24
N VAL A 38 2.16 2.79 9.37
CA VAL A 38 2.59 2.28 10.69
C VAL A 38 4.04 2.60 11.01
N GLU A 39 4.85 2.91 10.00
CA GLU A 39 6.28 3.25 10.10
C GLU A 39 7.13 2.21 10.85
N ASN A 40 6.72 0.94 10.82
CA ASN A 40 7.42 -0.22 11.35
C ASN A 40 7.20 -1.41 10.42
N LEU A 41 8.29 -2.05 9.97
CA LEU A 41 8.22 -3.10 8.95
C LEU A 41 7.56 -4.37 9.50
N ALA A 42 7.90 -4.79 10.72
CA ALA A 42 7.31 -5.98 11.32
C ALA A 42 5.79 -5.81 11.53
N ASP A 43 5.36 -4.64 12.02
CA ASP A 43 3.93 -4.32 12.13
C ASP A 43 3.24 -4.32 10.75
N ALA A 44 3.92 -3.82 9.71
CA ALA A 44 3.36 -3.80 8.35
C ALA A 44 3.23 -5.20 7.77
N GLU A 45 4.21 -6.08 8.00
CA GLU A 45 4.16 -7.49 7.59
C GLU A 45 3.03 -8.23 8.30
N ASP A 46 2.92 -8.11 9.63
CA ASP A 46 1.86 -8.73 10.42
C ASP A 46 0.46 -8.29 9.94
N LEU A 47 0.28 -7.00 9.68
CA LEU A 47 -0.99 -6.47 9.18
C LEU A 47 -1.30 -6.91 7.74
N ALA A 48 -0.29 -7.08 6.90
CA ALA A 48 -0.47 -7.63 5.56
C ALA A 48 -0.86 -9.10 5.61
N GLU A 49 -0.24 -9.90 6.47
CA GLU A 49 -0.63 -11.30 6.71
C GLU A 49 -2.07 -11.39 7.22
N ASP A 50 -2.46 -10.54 8.14
CA ASP A 50 -3.84 -10.43 8.63
C ASP A 50 -4.86 -10.13 7.52
N VAL A 51 -4.47 -9.41 6.45
CA VAL A 51 -5.33 -9.18 5.28
C VAL A 51 -5.55 -10.47 4.52
N PHE A 52 -4.50 -11.26 4.28
CA PHE A 52 -4.63 -12.55 3.59
C PHE A 52 -5.41 -13.58 4.43
N VAL A 53 -5.20 -13.60 5.75
CA VAL A 53 -6.00 -14.43 6.66
C VAL A 53 -7.48 -14.06 6.57
N GLU A 54 -7.82 -12.76 6.49
CA GLU A 54 -9.19 -12.29 6.32
C GLU A 54 -9.84 -12.83 5.04
N LEU A 55 -9.10 -12.91 3.93
CA LEU A 55 -9.58 -13.49 2.67
C LEU A 55 -9.92 -14.99 2.81
N ILE A 56 -9.17 -15.72 3.62
CA ILE A 56 -9.35 -17.15 3.83
C ILE A 56 -10.53 -17.41 4.77
N VAL A 57 -10.59 -16.67 5.87
CA VAL A 57 -11.53 -16.94 6.96
C VAL A 57 -12.93 -16.38 6.66
N ASN A 58 -13.02 -15.29 5.89
CA ASN A 58 -14.28 -14.62 5.59
C ASN A 58 -14.49 -14.42 4.07
N PRO A 59 -14.49 -15.51 3.28
CA PRO A 59 -14.53 -15.42 1.82
C PRO A 59 -15.79 -14.73 1.29
N GLU A 60 -16.88 -14.80 2.01
CA GLU A 60 -18.16 -14.19 1.64
C GLU A 60 -18.13 -12.64 1.67
N ARG A 61 -17.14 -12.03 2.35
CA ARG A 61 -17.01 -10.58 2.43
C ARG A 61 -16.56 -9.94 1.12
N TYR A 62 -15.83 -10.68 0.29
CA TYR A 62 -15.46 -10.23 -1.04
C TYR A 62 -16.56 -10.54 -2.05
N GLY A 63 -17.46 -9.60 -2.25
CA GLY A 63 -18.61 -9.76 -3.15
C GLY A 63 -18.33 -9.56 -4.63
N PHE A 64 -17.07 -9.56 -5.08
CA PHE A 64 -16.65 -9.33 -6.49
C PHE A 64 -17.19 -8.03 -7.12
N ARG A 65 -17.43 -6.99 -6.31
CA ARG A 65 -17.94 -5.68 -6.75
C ARG A 65 -16.83 -4.71 -7.17
N SER A 66 -15.60 -5.03 -6.82
CA SER A 66 -14.38 -4.30 -7.19
C SER A 66 -13.32 -5.29 -7.63
N SER A 67 -12.16 -4.82 -8.13
CA SER A 67 -11.00 -5.69 -8.29
C SER A 67 -10.57 -6.28 -6.94
N LEU A 68 -9.95 -7.46 -6.96
CA LEU A 68 -9.42 -8.07 -5.73
C LEU A 68 -8.34 -7.16 -5.12
N LYS A 69 -7.52 -6.53 -5.97
CA LYS A 69 -6.53 -5.54 -5.55
C LYS A 69 -7.17 -4.41 -4.73
N THR A 70 -8.20 -3.77 -5.25
CA THR A 70 -8.92 -2.69 -4.55
C THR A 70 -9.44 -3.16 -3.18
N TYR A 71 -9.97 -4.38 -3.11
CA TYR A 71 -10.46 -4.95 -1.86
C TYR A 71 -9.34 -5.17 -0.85
N ILE A 72 -8.23 -5.80 -1.26
CA ILE A 72 -7.04 -6.06 -0.42
C ILE A 72 -6.47 -4.74 0.14
N PHE A 73 -6.26 -3.73 -0.71
CA PHE A 73 -5.72 -2.44 -0.28
C PHE A 73 -6.70 -1.67 0.62
N THR A 74 -8.01 -1.84 0.43
CA THR A 74 -9.02 -1.30 1.35
C THR A 74 -8.93 -1.94 2.74
N LEU A 75 -8.79 -3.26 2.80
CA LEU A 75 -8.59 -3.98 4.07
C LEU A 75 -7.28 -3.55 4.74
N GLY A 76 -6.18 -3.50 3.99
CA GLY A 76 -4.87 -3.08 4.48
C GLY A 76 -4.91 -1.68 5.09
N ARG A 77 -5.51 -0.71 4.36
CA ARG A 77 -5.69 0.64 4.89
C ARG A 77 -6.51 0.66 6.18
N ASN A 78 -7.62 -0.05 6.22
CA ASN A 78 -8.47 -0.06 7.42
C ASN A 78 -7.72 -0.63 8.62
N LYS A 79 -7.00 -1.76 8.44
CA LYS A 79 -6.18 -2.37 9.51
C LYS A 79 -5.05 -1.42 9.96
N ALA A 80 -4.35 -0.78 9.03
CA ALA A 80 -3.28 0.16 9.33
C ALA A 80 -3.79 1.39 10.11
N VAL A 81 -4.88 2.00 9.69
CA VAL A 81 -5.48 3.16 10.37
C VAL A 81 -5.96 2.79 11.77
N ASP A 82 -6.60 1.62 11.93
CA ASP A 82 -7.07 1.13 13.24
C ASP A 82 -5.88 0.81 14.15
N PHE A 83 -4.79 0.26 13.63
CA PHE A 83 -3.55 0.01 14.35
C PHE A 83 -2.93 1.31 14.86
N VAL A 84 -2.70 2.29 14.00
CA VAL A 84 -2.12 3.59 14.37
C VAL A 84 -2.98 4.29 15.43
N ARG A 85 -4.32 4.24 15.28
CA ARG A 85 -5.23 4.81 16.27
C ARG A 85 -5.12 4.14 17.65
N LYS A 86 -4.88 2.83 17.70
CA LYS A 86 -4.66 2.09 18.95
C LYS A 86 -3.29 2.39 19.56
N GLN A 87 -2.26 2.45 18.70
CA GLN A 87 -0.86 2.66 19.12
C GLN A 87 -0.57 4.09 19.60
N SER A 88 -1.29 5.11 19.09
CA SER A 88 -1.09 6.52 19.47
C SER A 88 -1.21 6.77 20.98
N LYS A 89 -1.70 5.80 21.73
CA LYS A 89 -1.84 5.83 23.22
C LYS A 89 -0.68 5.16 23.97
N ILE A 90 0.26 4.45 23.31
CA ILE A 90 1.14 3.46 24.00
C ILE A 90 2.63 3.54 23.57
N ARG A 91 3.05 4.28 22.51
CA ARG A 91 4.40 4.12 21.96
C ARG A 91 5.53 4.67 22.83
N PRO A 92 6.54 3.81 23.19
CA PRO A 92 7.91 4.25 23.49
C PRO A 92 8.65 4.62 22.18
N VAL A 93 9.64 5.51 22.30
CA VAL A 93 10.51 5.92 21.19
C VAL A 93 11.31 4.70 20.68
N GLN A 94 11.26 4.42 19.35
CA GLN A 94 12.09 3.38 18.72
C GLN A 94 13.58 3.70 18.84
N ASP A 95 14.39 2.64 19.01
CA ASP A 95 15.85 2.73 19.01
C ASP A 95 16.33 3.19 17.62
N PRO A 96 17.24 4.20 17.52
CA PRO A 96 17.77 4.68 16.25
C PRO A 96 18.47 3.60 15.41
N GLU A 97 19.07 2.57 16.02
CA GLU A 97 19.73 1.46 15.32
C GLU A 97 18.70 0.51 14.68
N GLU A 98 17.59 0.21 15.37
CA GLU A 98 16.49 -0.58 14.81
C GLU A 98 15.87 0.13 13.61
N ARG A 99 15.70 1.45 13.67
CA ARG A 99 15.16 2.26 12.57
C ARG A 99 16.07 2.28 11.34
N LEU A 100 17.40 2.26 11.53
CA LEU A 100 18.38 2.17 10.44
C LEU A 100 18.33 0.80 9.75
N ALA A 101 18.19 -0.29 10.51
CA ALA A 101 18.05 -1.64 9.97
C ALA A 101 16.74 -1.80 9.18
N GLU A 102 15.62 -1.30 9.72
CA GLU A 102 14.33 -1.28 9.01
C GLU A 102 14.37 -0.51 7.69
N LEU A 103 15.05 0.65 7.66
CA LEU A 103 15.22 1.43 6.43
C LEU A 103 16.03 0.66 5.37
N ALA A 104 17.03 -0.15 5.78
CA ALA A 104 17.79 -0.99 4.87
C ALA A 104 16.93 -2.14 4.29
N ASP A 105 16.09 -2.76 5.11
CA ASP A 105 15.17 -3.82 4.68
C ASP A 105 14.06 -3.28 3.76
N LEU A 106 13.55 -2.07 4.05
CA LEU A 106 12.63 -1.36 3.16
C LEU A 106 13.27 -1.03 1.82
N HIS A 107 14.51 -0.55 1.81
CA HIS A 107 15.26 -0.30 0.58
C HIS A 107 15.40 -1.57 -0.26
N THR A 108 15.55 -2.73 0.38
CA THR A 108 15.62 -4.02 -0.31
C THR A 108 14.25 -4.38 -0.90
N LEU A 109 13.17 -4.22 -0.15
CA LEU A 109 11.81 -4.46 -0.60
C LEU A 109 11.41 -3.51 -1.74
N GLU A 110 11.71 -2.22 -1.59
CA GLU A 110 11.50 -1.20 -2.62
C GLU A 110 12.34 -1.46 -3.88
N SER A 111 13.59 -1.94 -3.74
CA SER A 111 14.46 -2.23 -4.88
C SER A 111 14.01 -3.41 -5.72
N HIS A 112 13.26 -4.36 -5.15
CA HIS A 112 12.61 -5.44 -5.90
C HIS A 112 11.47 -4.92 -6.79
N ILE A 113 10.76 -3.90 -6.33
CA ILE A 113 9.65 -3.26 -7.07
C ILE A 113 10.20 -2.25 -8.08
N ILE A 114 11.38 -1.64 -7.79
CA ILE A 114 11.90 -0.47 -8.52
C ILE A 114 13.38 -0.60 -8.81
N ARG A 115 13.71 -0.63 -10.08
CA ARG A 115 15.10 -0.67 -10.56
C ARG A 115 15.60 0.74 -10.91
N GLY A 116 16.65 1.23 -10.19
CA GLY A 116 17.44 2.39 -10.57
C GLY A 116 17.57 3.52 -9.54
N GLU A 117 18.66 4.30 -9.64
CA GLU A 117 19.01 5.38 -8.72
C GLU A 117 18.07 6.59 -8.81
N GLU A 118 17.43 6.81 -9.98
CA GLU A 118 16.38 7.83 -10.16
C GLU A 118 15.18 7.57 -9.25
N ASN A 119 14.91 6.31 -8.99
CA ASN A 119 13.79 5.89 -8.16
C ASN A 119 14.05 6.15 -6.67
N ARG A 120 15.29 6.05 -6.18
CA ARG A 120 15.61 6.37 -4.78
C ARG A 120 15.24 7.82 -4.43
N ARG A 121 15.59 8.78 -5.28
CA ARG A 121 15.23 10.19 -5.09
C ARG A 121 13.72 10.40 -5.08
N LEU A 122 13.02 9.67 -5.95
CA LEU A 122 11.55 9.71 -5.98
C LEU A 122 10.94 9.21 -4.67
N TYR A 123 11.49 8.13 -4.09
CA TYR A 123 10.98 7.60 -2.81
C TYR A 123 11.29 8.52 -1.64
N GLU A 124 12.51 9.08 -1.58
CA GLU A 124 12.88 10.09 -0.58
C GLU A 124 11.94 11.32 -0.67
N ALA A 125 11.61 11.75 -1.89
CA ALA A 125 10.64 12.81 -2.11
C ALA A 125 9.22 12.40 -1.69
N LEU A 126 8.80 11.17 -2.00
CA LEU A 126 7.51 10.64 -1.56
C LEU A 126 7.40 10.56 -0.04
N ASP A 127 8.47 10.20 0.66
CA ASP A 127 8.48 10.13 2.12
C ASP A 127 8.46 11.52 2.78
N SER A 128 8.87 12.55 2.06
CA SER A 128 8.89 13.94 2.55
C SER A 128 7.58 14.69 2.36
N ILE A 129 6.63 14.17 1.59
CA ILE A 129 5.34 14.82 1.35
C ILE A 129 4.27 14.34 2.35
N LYS A 130 3.13 15.08 2.41
CA LYS A 130 2.01 14.72 3.28
C LYS A 130 1.49 13.31 2.99
N GLU A 131 1.12 12.57 4.04
CA GLU A 131 0.59 11.20 3.98
C GLU A 131 -0.52 11.02 2.94
N ASP A 132 -1.53 11.88 2.93
CA ASP A 132 -2.63 11.82 1.95
C ASP A 132 -2.14 11.91 0.50
N TYR A 133 -1.11 12.74 0.22
CA TYR A 133 -0.54 12.87 -1.13
C TYR A 133 0.25 11.64 -1.52
N ARG A 134 1.09 11.14 -0.62
CA ARG A 134 1.89 9.94 -0.77
C ARG A 134 1.00 8.72 -1.02
N THR A 135 -0.03 8.52 -0.20
CA THR A 135 -1.00 7.44 -0.35
C THR A 135 -1.72 7.50 -1.70
N ALA A 136 -2.18 8.68 -2.12
CA ALA A 136 -2.85 8.84 -3.41
C ALA A 136 -1.91 8.51 -4.59
N LEU A 137 -0.65 8.98 -4.54
CA LEU A 137 0.34 8.69 -5.57
C LEU A 137 0.71 7.19 -5.59
N HIS A 138 0.89 6.56 -4.43
CA HIS A 138 1.17 5.14 -4.33
C HIS A 138 0.07 4.32 -5.01
N LEU A 139 -1.19 4.52 -4.64
CA LEU A 139 -2.32 3.76 -5.19
C LEU A 139 -2.47 3.93 -6.71
N VAL A 140 -2.26 5.13 -7.22
CA VAL A 140 -2.46 5.43 -8.65
C VAL A 140 -1.26 5.01 -9.51
N TYR A 141 -0.02 5.24 -9.04
CA TYR A 141 1.17 5.07 -9.88
C TYR A 141 1.97 3.80 -9.57
N LEU A 142 1.98 3.30 -8.34
CA LEU A 142 2.67 2.07 -8.00
C LEU A 142 1.71 0.88 -8.09
N GLU A 143 0.49 1.05 -7.63
CA GLU A 143 -0.52 0.00 -7.65
C GLU A 143 -1.41 0.04 -8.89
N GLU A 144 -1.25 1.04 -9.74
CA GLU A 144 -1.98 1.20 -11.00
C GLU A 144 -3.53 1.18 -10.84
N LEU A 145 -4.03 1.59 -9.67
CA LEU A 145 -5.45 1.71 -9.46
C LEU A 145 -6.02 2.89 -10.22
N SER A 146 -7.20 2.71 -10.78
CA SER A 146 -7.96 3.84 -11.33
C SER A 146 -8.28 4.87 -10.25
N TYR A 147 -8.50 6.12 -10.63
CA TYR A 147 -8.89 7.18 -9.68
C TYR A 147 -10.13 6.83 -8.86
N LYS A 148 -11.08 6.10 -9.45
CA LYS A 148 -12.28 5.64 -8.77
C LYS A 148 -11.96 4.59 -7.70
N GLU A 149 -11.11 3.63 -8.03
CA GLU A 149 -10.68 2.57 -7.09
C GLU A 149 -9.85 3.14 -5.95
N ALA A 150 -8.83 3.94 -6.27
CA ALA A 150 -7.99 4.61 -5.27
C ALA A 150 -8.81 5.53 -4.35
N ALA A 151 -9.80 6.25 -4.88
CA ALA A 151 -10.74 7.04 -4.09
C ALA A 151 -11.54 6.16 -3.12
N GLY A 152 -12.00 5.00 -3.57
CA GLY A 152 -12.68 4.01 -2.73
C GLY A 152 -11.80 3.51 -1.59
N VAL A 153 -10.54 3.15 -1.87
CA VAL A 153 -9.55 2.75 -0.84
C VAL A 153 -9.36 3.85 0.20
N MET A 154 -9.21 5.09 -0.24
CA MET A 154 -8.98 6.25 0.64
C MET A 154 -10.24 6.81 1.30
N LYS A 155 -11.42 6.26 1.02
CA LYS A 155 -12.72 6.78 1.47
C LYS A 155 -12.93 8.26 1.09
N LYS A 156 -12.56 8.60 -0.14
CA LYS A 156 -12.66 9.94 -0.72
C LYS A 156 -13.49 9.91 -2.01
N THR A 157 -13.92 11.07 -2.48
CA THR A 157 -14.53 11.16 -3.81
C THR A 157 -13.46 11.15 -4.90
N PRO A 158 -13.77 10.74 -6.15
CA PRO A 158 -12.82 10.80 -7.25
C PRO A 158 -12.23 12.21 -7.46
N LYS A 159 -13.02 13.27 -7.24
CA LYS A 159 -12.54 14.66 -7.36
C LYS A 159 -11.56 15.04 -6.24
N GLN A 160 -11.81 14.56 -5.02
CA GLN A 160 -10.86 14.74 -3.92
C GLN A 160 -9.55 14.01 -4.20
N LEU A 161 -9.60 12.78 -4.74
CA LEU A 161 -8.41 12.04 -5.11
C LEU A 161 -7.62 12.74 -6.22
N GLU A 162 -8.29 13.21 -7.28
CA GLU A 162 -7.67 13.98 -8.36
C GLU A 162 -6.88 15.18 -7.80
N ASN A 163 -7.47 15.92 -6.86
CA ASN A 163 -6.82 17.05 -6.20
C ASN A 163 -5.59 16.61 -5.38
N LEU A 164 -5.67 15.48 -4.67
CA LEU A 164 -4.54 14.94 -3.91
C LEU A 164 -3.40 14.52 -4.83
N VAL A 165 -3.71 13.81 -5.90
CA VAL A 165 -2.72 13.40 -6.91
C VAL A 165 -2.06 14.63 -7.55
N GLY A 166 -2.83 15.65 -7.95
CA GLY A 166 -2.29 16.88 -8.54
C GLY A 166 -1.37 17.62 -7.60
N ARG A 167 -1.77 17.79 -6.33
CA ARG A 167 -0.94 18.44 -5.29
C ARG A 167 0.29 17.60 -4.92
N GLY A 168 0.13 16.27 -4.84
CA GLY A 168 1.23 15.34 -4.58
C GLY A 168 2.29 15.40 -5.67
N LYS A 169 1.89 15.35 -6.95
CA LYS A 169 2.81 15.53 -8.09
C LYS A 169 3.59 16.84 -8.00
N LYS A 170 2.91 17.95 -7.70
CA LYS A 170 3.54 19.23 -7.57
C LYS A 170 4.59 19.21 -6.44
N ALA A 171 4.24 18.69 -5.27
CA ALA A 171 5.15 18.61 -4.14
C ALA A 171 6.39 17.74 -4.44
N VAL A 172 6.22 16.59 -5.11
CA VAL A 172 7.34 15.74 -5.52
C VAL A 172 8.27 16.47 -6.51
N ARG A 173 7.72 17.17 -7.53
CA ARG A 173 8.52 17.93 -8.48
C ARG A 173 9.35 19.02 -7.81
N GLU A 174 8.76 19.76 -6.88
CA GLU A 174 9.46 20.80 -6.10
C GLU A 174 10.63 20.21 -5.31
N LEU A 175 10.46 19.02 -4.71
CA LEU A 175 11.53 18.35 -3.95
C LEU A 175 12.63 17.75 -4.85
N MET A 176 12.28 17.28 -6.05
CA MET A 176 13.23 16.73 -7.01
C MET A 176 14.01 17.82 -7.78
N GLY A 177 13.67 19.10 -7.59
CA GLY A 177 14.32 20.23 -8.27
C GLY A 177 13.97 20.32 -9.75
N GLU A 178 12.94 19.64 -10.20
CA GLU A 178 12.38 19.78 -11.55
C GLU A 178 11.47 21.02 -11.59
N GLU A 179 12.06 22.20 -11.79
CA GLU A 179 11.31 23.38 -12.17
C GLU A 179 10.81 23.21 -13.62
N GLY A 180 9.53 22.93 -13.73
CA GLY A 180 8.71 23.24 -14.91
C GLY A 180 8.99 22.46 -16.18
N ILE A 181 8.21 21.42 -16.42
CA ILE A 181 7.66 21.10 -17.75
C ILE A 181 6.15 21.25 -17.70
#